data_cecd87fc704208a3fd0f01cbcb623d26
#
_entry.id   cecd87fc704208a3fd0f01cbcb623d26
#
_cell.length_a   1.000
_cell.length_b   1.000
_cell.length_c   1.000
_cell.angle_alpha   90.00
_cell.angle_beta   90.00
_cell.angle_gamma   90.00
#
_symmetry.space_group_name_H-M   'P 1'
#
loop_
_entity.id
_entity.type
_entity.pdbx_description
1 polymer ?
#
loop_
_entity_poly.entity_id
_entity_poly.type
_entity_poly.pdbx_seq_one_letter_code
_entity_poly.pdbx_strand_id
1 'polypeptide(L)'
;MKKVKQINLLQTKERLQQQKTISHLVQIQSETEKCIKIGNDLEELAKDKANDKEVANAYAFQANRQLMQKLMEQREILLNRQEYLEQEKIATSIEINRSIAKNEVLEKRKLKEKLIDARKKNTKSDENNFIPSKR
;
A
#
# COMPACT_ATOMS: atom_id res chain seq x y z
N MET A 1 15.23 27.69 -13.31
CA MET A 1 15.30 26.29 -13.72
C MET A 1 15.81 25.32 -12.67
N LYS A 2 16.71 25.75 -11.80
CA LYS A 2 17.20 24.92 -10.69
C LYS A 2 16.07 24.39 -9.80
N LYS A 3 15.12 25.25 -9.43
CA LYS A 3 13.99 24.87 -8.55
C LYS A 3 13.07 23.85 -9.21
N VAL A 4 12.82 24.02 -10.52
CA VAL A 4 12.00 23.06 -11.29
C VAL A 4 12.68 21.69 -11.35
N LYS A 5 13.99 21.65 -11.59
CA LYS A 5 14.76 20.39 -11.58
C LYS A 5 14.74 19.72 -10.22
N GLN A 6 14.88 20.48 -9.14
CA GLN A 6 14.78 19.96 -7.78
C GLN A 6 13.40 19.37 -7.49
N ILE A 7 12.34 20.06 -7.91
CA ILE A 7 10.96 19.57 -7.76
C ILE A 7 10.77 18.28 -8.55
N ASN A 8 11.27 18.21 -9.78
CA ASN A 8 11.20 17.00 -10.59
C ASN A 8 11.90 15.83 -9.93
N LEU A 9 13.05 16.03 -9.30
CA LEU A 9 13.76 15.01 -8.55
C LEU A 9 12.96 14.54 -7.34
N LEU A 10 12.35 15.46 -6.60
CA LEU A 10 11.49 15.14 -5.47
C LEU A 10 10.26 14.35 -5.90
N GLN A 11 9.64 14.74 -7.02
CA GLN A 11 8.50 14.00 -7.58
C GLN A 11 8.90 12.60 -8.01
N THR A 12 10.05 12.43 -8.62
CA THR A 12 10.56 11.11 -9.03
C THR A 12 10.79 10.23 -7.81
N LYS A 13 11.43 10.79 -6.78
CA LYS A 13 11.66 10.09 -5.51
C LYS A 13 10.33 9.66 -4.87
N GLU A 14 9.35 10.55 -4.85
CA GLU A 14 8.04 10.28 -4.29
C GLU A 14 7.29 9.20 -5.09
N ARG A 15 7.38 9.21 -6.42
CA ARG A 15 6.79 8.17 -7.27
C ARG A 15 7.40 6.80 -7.00
N LEU A 16 8.73 6.73 -6.85
CA LEU A 16 9.43 5.48 -6.54
C LEU A 16 8.99 4.94 -5.17
N GLN A 17 8.88 5.83 -4.19
CA GLN A 17 8.39 5.46 -2.86
C GLN A 17 6.95 4.98 -2.92
N GLN A 18 6.11 5.66 -3.68
CA GLN A 18 4.71 5.30 -3.89
C GLN A 18 4.57 3.93 -4.57
N GLN A 19 5.41 3.64 -5.57
CA GLN A 19 5.42 2.32 -6.22
C GLN A 19 5.78 1.20 -5.24
N LYS A 20 6.77 1.43 -4.37
CA LYS A 20 7.14 0.46 -3.32
C LYS A 20 5.98 0.23 -2.36
N THR A 21 5.31 1.28 -1.95
CA THR A 21 4.17 1.22 -1.04
C THR A 21 2.98 0.49 -1.67
N ILE A 22 2.70 0.75 -2.95
CA ILE A 22 1.64 0.05 -3.71
C ILE A 22 1.99 -1.43 -3.85
N SER A 23 3.22 -1.76 -4.16
CA SER A 23 3.70 -3.14 -4.25
C SER A 23 3.52 -3.87 -2.90
N HIS A 24 3.82 -3.20 -1.80
CA HIS A 24 3.60 -3.72 -0.46
C HIS A 24 2.10 -3.97 -0.19
N LEU A 25 1.23 -3.05 -0.62
CA LEU A 25 -0.22 -3.21 -0.49
C LEU A 25 -0.72 -4.43 -1.26
N VAL A 26 -0.22 -4.66 -2.47
CA VAL A 26 -0.55 -5.84 -3.27
C VAL A 26 -0.13 -7.13 -2.56
N GLN A 27 1.04 -7.15 -1.95
CA GLN A 27 1.50 -8.29 -1.14
C GLN A 27 0.59 -8.53 0.07
N ILE A 28 0.18 -7.48 0.76
CA ILE A 28 -0.75 -7.58 1.90
C ILE A 28 -2.08 -8.18 1.44
N GLN A 29 -2.63 -7.72 0.33
CA GLN A 29 -3.87 -8.25 -0.24
C GLN A 29 -3.75 -9.73 -0.60
N SER A 30 -2.64 -10.12 -1.23
CA SER A 30 -2.36 -11.51 -1.59
C SER A 30 -2.25 -12.40 -0.35
N GLU A 31 -1.55 -11.96 0.68
CA GLU A 31 -1.45 -12.69 1.95
C GLU A 31 -2.81 -12.81 2.65
N THR A 32 -3.60 -11.74 2.63
CA THR A 32 -4.95 -11.73 3.20
C THR A 32 -5.84 -12.76 2.52
N GLU A 33 -5.83 -12.81 1.20
CA GLU A 33 -6.59 -13.80 0.42
C GLU A 33 -6.16 -15.24 0.75
N LYS A 34 -4.88 -15.48 0.88
CA LYS A 34 -4.32 -16.78 1.27
C LYS A 34 -4.77 -17.17 2.67
N CYS A 35 -4.75 -16.24 3.62
CA CYS A 35 -5.18 -16.47 4.98
C CYS A 35 -6.67 -16.81 5.05
N ILE A 36 -7.50 -16.10 4.29
CA ILE A 36 -8.94 -16.37 4.21
C ILE A 36 -9.20 -17.76 3.63
N LYS A 37 -8.51 -18.11 2.56
CA LYS A 37 -8.64 -19.42 1.93
C LYS A 37 -8.25 -20.56 2.88
N ILE A 38 -7.11 -20.43 3.54
CA ILE A 38 -6.65 -21.42 4.53
C ILE A 38 -7.63 -21.51 5.69
N GLY A 39 -8.13 -20.38 6.17
CA GLY A 39 -9.11 -20.32 7.23
C GLY A 39 -10.41 -21.04 6.87
N ASN A 40 -10.89 -20.86 5.65
CA ASN A 40 -12.07 -21.56 5.13
C ASN A 40 -11.83 -23.06 5.01
N ASP A 41 -10.66 -23.47 4.52
CA ASP A 41 -10.28 -24.88 4.40
C ASP A 41 -10.20 -25.54 5.78
N LEU A 42 -9.67 -24.85 6.79
CA LEU A 42 -9.62 -25.34 8.17
C LEU A 42 -11.01 -25.48 8.78
N GLU A 43 -11.88 -24.52 8.51
CA GLU A 43 -13.27 -24.56 9.00
C GLU A 43 -14.03 -25.72 8.37
N GLU A 44 -13.86 -25.94 7.08
CA GLU A 44 -14.46 -27.07 6.36
C GLU A 44 -13.96 -28.41 6.91
N LEU A 45 -12.65 -28.52 7.12
CA LEU A 45 -12.04 -29.72 7.71
C LEU A 45 -12.56 -29.96 9.13
N ALA A 46 -12.71 -28.91 9.93
CA ALA A 46 -13.26 -29.00 11.28
C ALA A 46 -14.72 -29.49 11.26
N LYS A 47 -15.54 -29.02 10.32
CA LYS A 47 -16.91 -29.46 10.13
C LYS A 47 -17.00 -30.95 9.75
N ASP A 48 -16.15 -31.37 8.81
CA ASP A 48 -16.09 -32.76 8.37
C ASP A 48 -15.72 -33.69 9.53
N LYS A 49 -14.77 -33.31 10.36
CA LYS A 49 -14.35 -34.06 11.52
C LYS A 49 -15.42 -34.10 12.63
N ALA A 50 -16.10 -32.96 12.83
CA ALA A 50 -17.20 -32.88 13.80
C ALA A 50 -18.39 -33.75 13.40
N ASN A 51 -18.64 -33.89 12.08
CA ASN A 51 -19.71 -34.71 11.52
C ASN A 51 -19.34 -36.18 11.36
N ASP A 52 -18.07 -36.53 11.61
CA ASP A 52 -17.61 -37.92 11.56
C ASP A 52 -18.15 -38.71 12.75
N LYS A 53 -19.18 -39.52 12.49
CA LYS A 53 -19.87 -40.34 13.50
C LYS A 53 -19.19 -41.67 13.77
N GLU A 54 -18.18 -42.05 12.99
CA GLU A 54 -17.47 -43.30 13.13
C GLU A 54 -16.35 -43.19 14.17
N VAL A 55 -16.75 -43.06 15.43
CA VAL A 55 -15.80 -43.18 16.53
C VAL A 55 -15.74 -44.64 16.92
N ALA A 56 -14.79 -45.37 16.36
CA ALA A 56 -14.67 -46.79 16.54
C ALA A 56 -14.24 -47.20 17.97
N ASN A 57 -13.55 -46.30 18.71
CA ASN A 57 -13.11 -46.56 20.10
C ASN A 57 -12.72 -45.25 20.79
N ALA A 58 -12.40 -45.32 22.08
CA ALA A 58 -11.95 -44.17 22.87
C ALA A 58 -10.68 -43.54 22.34
N TYR A 59 -9.82 -44.32 21.72
CA TYR A 59 -8.57 -43.87 21.11
C TYR A 59 -8.82 -42.95 19.92
N ALA A 60 -9.70 -43.33 19.02
CA ALA A 60 -10.11 -42.55 17.87
C ALA A 60 -10.83 -41.27 18.29
N PHE A 61 -11.65 -41.33 19.33
CA PHE A 61 -12.32 -40.16 19.89
C PHE A 61 -11.33 -39.14 20.43
N GLN A 62 -10.33 -39.60 21.19
CA GLN A 62 -9.30 -38.74 21.76
C GLN A 62 -8.43 -38.13 20.68
N ALA A 63 -8.03 -38.89 19.67
CA ALA A 63 -7.25 -38.42 18.51
C ALA A 63 -8.03 -37.34 17.73
N ASN A 64 -9.32 -37.55 17.51
CA ASN A 64 -10.21 -36.61 16.86
C ASN A 64 -10.34 -35.31 17.64
N ARG A 65 -10.48 -35.42 18.96
CA ARG A 65 -10.55 -34.26 19.86
C ARG A 65 -9.26 -33.44 19.84
N GLN A 66 -8.10 -34.09 19.84
CA GLN A 66 -6.79 -33.42 19.72
C GLN A 66 -6.64 -32.72 18.38
N LEU A 67 -7.09 -33.36 17.31
CA LEU A 67 -7.08 -32.77 15.98
C LEU A 67 -7.95 -31.50 15.91
N MET A 68 -9.16 -31.57 16.46
CA MET A 68 -10.07 -30.43 16.55
C MET A 68 -9.45 -29.27 17.32
N GLN A 69 -8.78 -29.55 18.42
CA GLN A 69 -8.09 -28.55 19.22
C GLN A 69 -6.98 -27.86 18.40
N LYS A 70 -6.17 -28.63 17.69
CA LYS A 70 -5.13 -28.08 16.81
C LYS A 70 -5.71 -27.23 15.68
N LEU A 71 -6.81 -27.65 15.08
CA LEU A 71 -7.50 -26.90 14.04
C LEU A 71 -8.01 -25.55 14.58
N MET A 72 -8.54 -25.53 15.77
CA MET A 72 -8.99 -24.31 16.43
C MET A 72 -7.83 -23.36 16.74
N GLU A 73 -6.72 -23.89 17.23
CA GLU A 73 -5.50 -23.11 17.47
C GLU A 73 -4.97 -22.48 16.19
N GLN A 74 -4.90 -23.24 15.10
CA GLN A 74 -4.47 -22.74 13.81
C GLN A 74 -5.41 -21.66 13.26
N ARG A 75 -6.70 -21.85 13.44
CA ARG A 75 -7.70 -20.85 13.06
C ARG A 75 -7.51 -19.53 13.82
N GLU A 76 -7.23 -19.61 15.11
CA GLU A 76 -6.97 -18.42 15.94
C GLU A 76 -5.71 -17.67 15.48
N ILE A 77 -4.64 -18.39 15.17
CA ILE A 77 -3.41 -17.82 14.62
C ILE A 77 -3.70 -17.08 13.30
N LEU A 78 -4.52 -17.69 12.42
CA LEU A 78 -4.89 -17.07 11.15
C LEU A 78 -5.76 -15.84 11.34
N LEU A 79 -6.69 -15.83 12.28
CA LEU A 79 -7.52 -14.66 12.58
C LEU A 79 -6.67 -13.51 13.10
N ASN A 80 -5.71 -13.79 13.97
CA ASN A 80 -4.76 -12.78 14.45
C ASN A 80 -3.90 -12.24 13.32
N ARG A 81 -3.48 -13.09 12.38
CA ARG A 81 -2.73 -12.68 11.20
C ARG A 81 -3.57 -11.80 10.28
N GLN A 82 -4.82 -12.14 10.06
CA GLN A 82 -5.76 -11.34 9.26
C GLN A 82 -5.96 -9.95 9.87
N GLU A 83 -6.11 -9.87 11.19
CA GLU A 83 -6.24 -8.59 11.90
C GLU A 83 -4.99 -7.73 11.72
N TYR A 84 -3.82 -8.31 11.88
CA TYR A 84 -2.54 -7.63 11.63
C TYR A 84 -2.45 -7.11 10.20
N LEU A 85 -2.80 -7.94 9.21
CA LEU A 85 -2.78 -7.57 7.80
C LEU A 85 -3.77 -6.45 7.49
N GLU A 86 -4.94 -6.43 8.13
CA GLU A 86 -5.91 -5.36 7.97
C GLU A 86 -5.38 -4.04 8.51
N GLN A 87 -4.71 -4.04 9.66
CA GLN A 87 -4.06 -2.85 10.22
C GLN A 87 -2.94 -2.37 9.32
N GLU A 88 -2.12 -3.28 8.79
CA GLU A 88 -1.06 -2.96 7.81
C GLU A 88 -1.64 -2.35 6.54
N LYS A 89 -2.75 -2.88 6.06
CA LYS A 89 -3.45 -2.36 4.89
C LYS A 89 -3.91 -0.91 5.10
N ILE A 90 -4.50 -0.62 6.26
CA ILE A 90 -4.95 0.72 6.62
C ILE A 90 -3.76 1.68 6.68
N ALA A 91 -2.69 1.30 7.39
CA ALA A 91 -1.47 2.11 7.51
C ALA A 91 -0.85 2.40 6.15
N THR A 92 -0.76 1.38 5.29
CA THR A 92 -0.20 1.50 3.95
C THR A 92 -1.06 2.40 3.06
N SER A 93 -2.38 2.30 3.15
CA SER A 93 -3.32 3.17 2.42
C SER A 93 -3.18 4.63 2.83
N ILE A 94 -3.00 4.91 4.11
CA ILE A 94 -2.75 6.26 4.62
C ILE A 94 -1.43 6.80 4.05
N GLU A 95 -0.40 5.97 4.02
CA GLU A 95 0.92 6.33 3.47
C GLU A 95 0.83 6.68 1.97
N ILE A 96 0.09 5.89 1.20
CA ILE A 96 -0.17 6.16 -0.22
C ILE A 96 -0.90 7.50 -0.39
N ASN A 97 -1.94 7.75 0.39
CA ASN A 97 -2.70 9.00 0.32
C ASN A 97 -1.84 10.21 0.66
N ARG A 98 -0.94 10.09 1.64
CA ARG A 98 0.03 11.14 1.97
C ARG A 98 0.99 11.39 0.82
N SER A 99 1.46 10.35 0.17
CA SER A 99 2.34 10.44 -0.99
C SER A 99 1.66 11.14 -2.16
N ILE A 100 0.41 10.81 -2.44
CA ILE A 100 -0.39 11.47 -3.47
C ILE A 100 -0.54 12.96 -3.16
N ALA A 101 -0.86 13.30 -1.91
CA ALA A 101 -1.00 14.69 -1.47
C ALA A 101 0.30 15.47 -1.62
N LYS A 102 1.43 14.87 -1.26
CA LYS A 102 2.76 15.47 -1.47
C LYS A 102 3.03 15.75 -2.93
N ASN A 103 2.73 14.80 -3.82
CA ASN A 103 2.92 14.97 -5.25
C ASN A 103 2.04 16.08 -5.83
N GLU A 104 0.80 16.22 -5.34
CA GLU A 104 -0.08 17.32 -5.74
C GLU A 104 0.49 18.68 -5.34
N VAL A 105 1.01 18.80 -4.12
CA VAL A 105 1.67 20.01 -3.64
C VAL A 105 2.91 20.32 -4.48
N LEU A 106 3.72 19.33 -4.79
CA LEU A 106 4.90 19.47 -5.63
C LEU A 106 4.52 19.91 -7.04
N GLU A 107 3.45 19.38 -7.60
CA GLU A 107 2.97 19.74 -8.93
C GLU A 107 2.52 21.20 -8.98
N LYS A 108 1.77 21.65 -7.99
CA LYS A 108 1.37 23.06 -7.85
C LYS A 108 2.58 23.99 -7.74
N ARG A 109 3.56 23.58 -6.94
CA ARG A 109 4.81 24.34 -6.77
C ARG A 109 5.62 24.39 -8.04
N LYS A 110 5.67 23.29 -8.78
CA LYS A 110 6.33 23.19 -10.08
C LYS A 110 5.71 24.16 -11.10
N LEU A 111 4.39 24.18 -11.20
CA LEU A 111 3.67 25.10 -12.08
C LEU A 111 3.94 26.55 -11.70
N LYS A 112 3.95 26.86 -10.41
CA LYS A 112 4.27 28.20 -9.90
C LYS A 112 5.67 28.62 -10.26
N GLU A 113 6.66 27.74 -10.09
CA GLU A 113 8.05 28.02 -10.44
C GLU A 113 8.25 28.16 -11.95
N LYS A 114 7.55 27.39 -12.76
CA LYS A 114 7.55 27.53 -14.21
C LYS A 114 7.01 28.90 -14.66
N LEU A 115 5.95 29.37 -14.02
CA LEU A 115 5.39 30.69 -14.28
C LEU A 115 6.36 31.79 -13.90
N ILE A 116 7.04 31.68 -12.76
CA ILE A 116 8.08 32.63 -12.33
C ILE A 116 9.23 32.64 -13.33
N ASP A 117 9.72 31.48 -13.74
CA ASP A 117 10.79 31.37 -14.75
C ASP A 117 10.37 31.97 -16.09
N ALA A 118 9.13 31.73 -16.52
CA ALA A 118 8.60 32.31 -17.76
C ALA A 118 8.51 33.83 -17.66
N ARG A 119 8.07 34.39 -16.53
CA ARG A 119 8.03 35.82 -16.29
C ARG A 119 9.41 36.45 -16.31
N LYS A 120 10.38 35.82 -15.64
CA LYS A 120 11.77 36.28 -15.65
C LYS A 120 12.36 36.26 -17.06
N LYS A 121 12.06 35.22 -17.81
CA LYS A 121 12.52 35.08 -19.20
C LYS A 121 11.91 36.16 -20.11
N ASN A 122 10.61 36.41 -19.95
CA ASN A 122 9.92 37.47 -20.68
C ASN A 122 10.46 38.88 -20.34
N THR A 123 10.69 39.12 -19.05
CA THR A 123 11.26 40.39 -18.59
C THR A 123 12.66 40.59 -19.18
N LYS A 124 13.50 39.58 -19.19
CA LYS A 124 14.83 39.63 -19.84
C LYS A 124 14.73 39.87 -21.33
N SER A 125 13.80 39.18 -21.98
CA SER A 125 13.57 39.38 -23.42
C SER A 125 13.10 40.78 -23.72
N ASP A 126 12.20 41.33 -22.94
CA ASP A 126 11.72 42.69 -23.07
C ASP A 126 12.84 43.72 -22.83
N GLU A 127 13.66 43.50 -21.80
CA GLU A 127 14.83 44.33 -21.54
C GLU A 127 15.84 44.26 -22.68
N ASN A 128 16.10 43.09 -23.22
CA ASN A 128 17.02 42.92 -24.35
C ASN A 128 16.48 43.51 -25.65
N ASN A 129 15.16 43.49 -25.82
CA ASN A 129 14.51 44.04 -27.01
C ASN A 129 14.29 45.54 -26.90
N PHE A 130 14.41 46.12 -25.70
CA PHE A 130 14.30 47.53 -25.49
C PHE A 130 15.62 48.22 -25.91
N ILE A 131 15.63 48.75 -27.05
CA ILE A 131 16.77 49.53 -27.55
C ILE A 131 16.42 50.97 -27.36
N PRO A 132 17.15 51.67 -26.47
CA PRO A 132 16.88 53.08 -26.32
C PRO A 132 17.18 53.78 -27.61
N SER A 133 16.20 54.43 -28.04
CA SER A 133 16.35 55.25 -29.22
C SER A 133 17.27 56.40 -28.92
N LYS A 134 18.50 56.20 -29.27
CA LYS A 134 19.38 57.21 -29.06
C LYS A 134 19.75 57.87 -30.21
N ARG A 135 19.80 58.81 -30.19
CA ARG A 135 20.31 59.46 -31.26
C ARG A 135 19.85 60.70 -31.43
#